data_3db7b8de19abbf76a4a1444012333ea2
#
_entry.id   3db7b8de19abbf76a4a1444012333ea2
#
_cell.length_a   1.000
_cell.length_b   1.000
_cell.length_c   1.000
_cell.angle_alpha   90.00
_cell.angle_beta   90.00
_cell.angle_gamma   90.00
#
_symmetry.space_group_name_H-M   'P 1'
#
loop_
_entity.id
_entity.type
_entity.pdbx_description
1 polymer ?
#
loop_
_entity_poly.entity_id
_entity_poly.type
_entity_poly.pdbx_seq_one_letter_code
_entity_poly.pdbx_strand_id
1 'polypeptide(L)'
;ITIIRSLTAINFDGVHLDIEPDQLEDALTGKARLIAFIETIRQATAVSPWPVGVSMHHRYLHNNLSFDLCVVCKLKQVGIREIAIMYYSMNTSVIVKTLRAAMNKHPSMFFSLAQSLEPVLGPENSYFHQSPAVFNKAMQRLDTQLQDHNFSGIVIQSWQDFEKYRYENSI
;
A
#
# COMPACT_ATOMS: atom_id res chain seq x y z
N ILE A 1 -4.60 17.34 -6.87
CA ILE A 1 -4.29 18.65 -6.24
C ILE A 1 -5.56 19.43 -6.02
N THR A 2 -6.40 19.62 -7.02
CA THR A 2 -7.69 20.34 -6.92
C THR A 2 -8.60 19.74 -5.84
N ILE A 3 -8.73 18.40 -5.80
CA ILE A 3 -9.51 17.68 -4.79
C ILE A 3 -8.99 17.99 -3.38
N ILE A 4 -7.67 17.90 -3.14
CA ILE A 4 -7.09 18.17 -1.81
C ILE A 4 -7.45 19.60 -1.38
N ARG A 5 -7.32 20.58 -2.28
CA ARG A 5 -7.67 21.98 -1.98
C ARG A 5 -9.16 22.18 -1.68
N SER A 6 -10.06 21.46 -2.37
CA SER A 6 -11.50 21.57 -2.11
C SER A 6 -11.94 20.98 -0.77
N LEU A 7 -11.12 20.10 -0.18
CA LEU A 7 -11.40 19.41 1.08
C LEU A 7 -10.84 20.15 2.31
N THR A 8 -10.13 21.28 2.15
CA THR A 8 -9.47 21.99 3.27
C THR A 8 -10.40 22.48 4.37
N ALA A 9 -11.71 22.61 4.09
CA ALA A 9 -12.72 22.94 5.10
C ALA A 9 -13.11 21.77 6.02
N ILE A 10 -12.67 20.55 5.69
CA ILE A 10 -12.95 19.33 6.46
C ILE A 10 -11.73 19.00 7.32
N ASN A 11 -11.97 18.68 8.58
CA ASN A 11 -10.90 18.30 9.50
C ASN A 11 -10.60 16.80 9.36
N PHE A 12 -9.57 16.45 8.59
CA PHE A 12 -9.04 15.09 8.46
C PHE A 12 -7.77 14.92 9.30
N ASP A 13 -7.54 13.73 9.81
CA ASP A 13 -6.26 13.36 10.46
C ASP A 13 -5.14 13.12 9.43
N GLY A 14 -5.50 12.82 8.18
CA GLY A 14 -4.57 12.58 7.09
C GLY A 14 -5.28 12.32 5.77
N VAL A 15 -4.50 12.26 4.69
CA VAL A 15 -4.95 11.90 3.35
C VAL A 15 -4.12 10.74 2.86
N HIS A 16 -4.77 9.71 2.33
CA HIS A 16 -4.10 8.57 1.70
C HIS A 16 -4.32 8.62 0.19
N LEU A 17 -3.23 8.53 -0.57
CA LEU A 17 -3.26 8.56 -2.04
C LEU A 17 -3.04 7.16 -2.58
N ASP A 18 -4.02 6.67 -3.32
CA ASP A 18 -3.93 5.42 -4.06
C ASP A 18 -3.75 5.74 -5.54
N ILE A 19 -2.48 5.85 -5.94
CA ILE A 19 -2.06 6.19 -7.31
C ILE A 19 -1.15 5.08 -7.80
N GLU A 20 -1.58 4.37 -8.83
CA GLU A 20 -0.81 3.28 -9.41
C GLU A 20 -0.06 3.76 -10.66
N PRO A 21 1.30 3.84 -10.62
CA PRO A 21 2.08 4.25 -11.77
C PRO A 21 1.85 3.39 -13.01
N ASP A 22 1.48 2.13 -12.81
CA ASP A 22 1.29 1.16 -13.87
C ASP A 22 -0.02 1.33 -14.64
N GLN A 23 -0.96 2.06 -14.09
CA GLN A 23 -2.22 2.45 -14.75
C GLN A 23 -2.08 3.72 -15.59
N LEU A 24 -0.92 4.40 -15.52
CA LEU A 24 -0.64 5.54 -16.37
C LEU A 24 -0.37 5.08 -17.82
N GLU A 25 -0.72 5.94 -18.78
CA GLU A 25 -0.60 5.65 -20.23
C GLU A 25 0.75 5.04 -20.62
N ASP A 26 0.73 4.13 -21.59
CA ASP A 26 1.90 3.35 -22.06
C ASP A 26 3.04 4.18 -22.66
N ALA A 27 2.80 5.46 -22.93
CA ALA A 27 3.78 6.38 -23.48
C ALA A 27 5.03 6.60 -22.60
N LEU A 28 4.95 6.29 -21.28
CA LEU A 28 6.07 6.51 -20.37
C LEU A 28 6.84 5.20 -20.10
N THR A 29 8.16 5.26 -20.11
CA THR A 29 9.03 4.16 -19.63
C THR A 29 8.81 3.94 -18.12
N GLY A 30 9.11 2.74 -17.61
CA GLY A 30 8.94 2.42 -16.19
C GLY A 30 9.62 3.42 -15.24
N LYS A 31 10.84 3.91 -15.61
CA LYS A 31 11.53 4.96 -14.84
C LYS A 31 10.78 6.30 -14.89
N ALA A 32 10.33 6.71 -16.07
CA ALA A 32 9.60 7.98 -16.24
C ALA A 32 8.26 7.95 -15.48
N ARG A 33 7.54 6.82 -15.47
CA ARG A 33 6.33 6.63 -14.69
C ARG A 33 6.57 6.82 -13.19
N LEU A 34 7.64 6.22 -12.65
CA LEU A 34 7.98 6.36 -11.24
C LEU A 34 8.41 7.79 -10.88
N ILE A 35 9.12 8.48 -11.76
CA ILE A 35 9.46 9.90 -11.57
C ILE A 35 8.18 10.74 -11.58
N ALA A 36 7.27 10.52 -12.53
CA ALA A 36 5.98 11.22 -12.58
C ALA A 36 5.11 10.93 -11.33
N PHE A 37 5.09 9.69 -10.87
CA PHE A 37 4.43 9.30 -9.62
C PHE A 37 4.99 10.07 -8.42
N ILE A 38 6.32 10.07 -8.23
CA ILE A 38 6.97 10.77 -7.11
C ILE A 38 6.69 12.28 -7.19
N GLU A 39 6.72 12.86 -8.40
CA GLU A 39 6.43 14.28 -8.60
C GLU A 39 4.96 14.62 -8.28
N THR A 40 4.03 13.75 -8.66
CA THR A 40 2.60 13.90 -8.30
C THR A 40 2.42 13.86 -6.78
N ILE A 41 3.07 12.94 -6.09
CA ILE A 41 3.06 12.88 -4.62
C ILE A 41 3.69 14.14 -4.02
N ARG A 42 4.82 14.61 -4.54
CA ARG A 42 5.47 15.84 -4.09
C ARG A 42 4.53 17.06 -4.19
N GLN A 43 3.80 17.17 -5.28
CA GLN A 43 2.81 18.25 -5.47
C GLN A 43 1.62 18.11 -4.53
N ALA A 44 1.17 16.89 -4.25
CA ALA A 44 0.09 16.62 -3.32
C ALA A 44 0.50 16.98 -1.88
N THR A 45 1.69 16.57 -1.45
CA THR A 45 2.21 16.91 -0.11
C THR A 45 2.42 18.41 0.07
N ALA A 46 2.85 19.11 -0.98
CA ALA A 46 3.08 20.57 -0.93
C ALA A 46 1.79 21.39 -0.75
N VAL A 47 0.62 20.84 -1.11
CA VAL A 47 -0.67 21.54 -1.00
C VAL A 47 -1.58 21.00 0.09
N SER A 48 -1.25 19.84 0.65
CA SER A 48 -2.04 19.20 1.71
C SER A 48 -1.75 19.85 3.06
N PRO A 49 -2.76 20.28 3.80
CA PRO A 49 -2.59 20.71 5.19
C PRO A 49 -2.48 19.50 6.17
N TRP A 50 -2.71 18.28 5.67
CA TRP A 50 -2.67 17.05 6.45
C TRP A 50 -1.47 16.19 6.09
N PRO A 51 -1.07 15.27 6.97
CA PRO A 51 -0.14 14.19 6.62
C PRO A 51 -0.64 13.41 5.40
N VAL A 52 0.27 13.05 4.50
CA VAL A 52 -0.05 12.29 3.30
C VAL A 52 0.60 10.91 3.38
N GLY A 53 -0.22 9.86 3.29
CA GLY A 53 0.20 8.48 3.05
C GLY A 53 0.00 8.08 1.58
N VAL A 54 0.64 6.99 1.14
CA VAL A 54 0.50 6.49 -0.23
C VAL A 54 0.39 4.97 -0.27
N SER A 55 -0.38 4.44 -1.23
CA SER A 55 -0.31 3.02 -1.61
C SER A 55 0.82 2.79 -2.62
N MET A 56 1.49 1.65 -2.53
CA MET A 56 2.57 1.29 -3.43
C MET A 56 2.63 -0.23 -3.64
N HIS A 57 2.77 -0.68 -4.89
CA HIS A 57 2.96 -2.10 -5.19
C HIS A 57 4.31 -2.60 -4.63
N HIS A 58 4.31 -3.80 -4.02
CA HIS A 58 5.48 -4.38 -3.36
C HIS A 58 6.74 -4.48 -4.23
N ARG A 59 6.59 -4.59 -5.56
CA ARG A 59 7.72 -4.65 -6.49
C ARG A 59 8.63 -3.42 -6.43
N TYR A 60 8.13 -2.27 -5.99
CA TYR A 60 8.91 -1.04 -5.84
C TYR A 60 9.74 -0.99 -4.55
N LEU A 61 9.61 -1.99 -3.67
CA LEU A 61 10.50 -2.18 -2.52
C LEU A 61 11.88 -2.71 -2.92
N HIS A 62 11.97 -3.36 -4.07
CA HIS A 62 13.21 -3.96 -4.56
C HIS A 62 14.00 -2.98 -5.43
N ASN A 63 15.31 -2.87 -5.16
CA ASN A 63 16.23 -2.08 -6.00
C ASN A 63 16.49 -2.73 -7.39
N ASN A 64 15.85 -3.87 -7.69
CA ASN A 64 16.00 -4.63 -8.95
C ASN A 64 15.19 -4.05 -10.11
N LEU A 65 14.64 -2.86 -9.96
CA LEU A 65 14.22 -2.07 -11.11
C LEU A 65 15.48 -1.83 -11.96
N SER A 66 15.39 -2.01 -13.27
CA SER A 66 16.49 -1.85 -14.23
C SER A 66 17.16 -0.46 -14.22
N PHE A 67 16.82 0.36 -13.25
CA PHE A 67 17.34 1.69 -12.97
C PHE A 67 17.50 1.86 -11.47
N ASP A 68 18.63 2.35 -11.03
CA ASP A 68 18.97 2.56 -9.61
C ASP A 68 18.15 3.71 -9.02
N LEU A 69 16.91 3.39 -8.62
CA LEU A 69 15.96 4.32 -7.99
C LEU A 69 15.38 3.72 -6.71
N CYS A 70 15.78 4.25 -5.57
CA CYS A 70 15.14 3.95 -4.31
C CYS A 70 13.80 4.71 -4.18
N VAL A 71 12.68 4.07 -4.53
CA VAL A 71 11.35 4.70 -4.49
C VAL A 71 10.98 5.14 -3.07
N VAL A 72 11.16 4.28 -2.07
CA VAL A 72 10.91 4.60 -0.65
C VAL A 72 11.73 5.80 -0.19
N CYS A 73 13.03 5.87 -0.61
CA CYS A 73 13.88 7.02 -0.29
C CYS A 73 13.34 8.33 -0.88
N LYS A 74 12.82 8.26 -2.11
CA LYS A 74 12.26 9.43 -2.79
C LYS A 74 10.94 9.86 -2.17
N LEU A 75 10.06 8.92 -1.83
CA LEU A 75 8.82 9.22 -1.10
C LEU A 75 9.10 9.88 0.24
N LYS A 76 10.08 9.38 0.99
CA LYS A 76 10.54 10.03 2.23
C LYS A 76 11.02 11.47 2.00
N GLN A 77 11.81 11.71 0.95
CA GLN A 77 12.32 13.05 0.62
C GLN A 77 11.20 14.06 0.32
N VAL A 78 10.08 13.61 -0.23
CA VAL A 78 8.92 14.46 -0.51
C VAL A 78 7.90 14.54 0.65
N GLY A 79 8.25 14.04 1.83
CA GLY A 79 7.48 14.21 3.05
C GLY A 79 6.55 13.06 3.42
N ILE A 80 6.53 11.96 2.65
CA ILE A 80 5.76 10.77 3.01
C ILE A 80 6.40 10.09 4.22
N ARG A 81 5.56 9.69 5.18
CA ARG A 81 5.97 8.97 6.40
C ARG A 81 5.36 7.58 6.50
N GLU A 82 4.28 7.31 5.77
CA GLU A 82 3.58 6.03 5.76
C GLU A 82 3.32 5.55 4.34
N ILE A 83 3.58 4.27 4.10
CA ILE A 83 3.35 3.59 2.82
C ILE A 83 2.56 2.32 3.06
N ALA A 84 1.37 2.21 2.45
CA ALA A 84 0.63 0.97 2.38
C ALA A 84 1.17 0.11 1.23
N ILE A 85 1.73 -1.04 1.56
CA ILE A 85 2.32 -1.93 0.57
C ILE A 85 1.26 -2.91 0.07
N MET A 86 0.86 -2.75 -1.17
CA MET A 86 0.00 -3.70 -1.88
C MET A 86 0.80 -4.95 -2.22
N TYR A 87 0.62 -6.00 -1.43
CA TYR A 87 1.24 -7.30 -1.65
C TYR A 87 0.19 -8.40 -1.63
N TYR A 88 -0.63 -8.44 -2.66
CA TYR A 88 -1.72 -9.39 -2.81
C TYR A 88 -1.16 -10.79 -3.10
N SER A 89 -1.09 -11.63 -2.07
CA SER A 89 -0.57 -13.00 -2.16
C SER A 89 -1.01 -13.82 -0.94
N MET A 90 -1.29 -15.09 -1.18
CA MET A 90 -1.55 -16.08 -0.12
C MET A 90 -0.26 -16.59 0.56
N ASN A 91 0.91 -16.29 0.01
CA ASN A 91 2.20 -16.72 0.58
C ASN A 91 2.68 -15.77 1.69
N THR A 92 2.11 -15.92 2.88
CA THR A 92 2.43 -15.08 4.04
C THR A 92 3.92 -15.05 4.39
N SER A 93 4.67 -16.14 4.15
CA SER A 93 6.11 -16.21 4.47
C SER A 93 6.93 -15.29 3.56
N VAL A 94 6.59 -15.23 2.27
CA VAL A 94 7.25 -14.31 1.31
C VAL A 94 6.91 -12.87 1.63
N ILE A 95 5.64 -12.58 1.95
CA ILE A 95 5.20 -11.25 2.38
C ILE A 95 6.02 -10.77 3.58
N VAL A 96 6.06 -11.57 4.66
CA VAL A 96 6.79 -11.22 5.89
C VAL A 96 8.27 -10.98 5.61
N LYS A 97 8.91 -11.86 4.83
CA LYS A 97 10.32 -11.69 4.45
C LYS A 97 10.56 -10.37 3.72
N THR A 98 9.71 -10.04 2.75
CA THR A 98 9.83 -8.83 1.93
C THR A 98 9.61 -7.57 2.75
N LEU A 99 8.52 -7.52 3.54
CA LEU A 99 8.21 -6.33 4.35
C LEU A 99 9.24 -6.12 5.45
N ARG A 100 9.66 -7.17 6.17
CA ARG A 100 10.71 -7.02 7.20
C ARG A 100 12.02 -6.48 6.62
N ALA A 101 12.41 -6.94 5.43
CA ALA A 101 13.58 -6.39 4.75
C ALA A 101 13.43 -4.90 4.42
N ALA A 102 12.24 -4.46 3.98
CA ALA A 102 11.95 -3.06 3.72
C ALA A 102 11.93 -2.22 5.02
N MET A 103 11.27 -2.70 6.07
CA MET A 103 11.17 -2.06 7.37
C MET A 103 12.56 -1.85 7.99
N ASN A 104 13.41 -2.88 7.98
CA ASN A 104 14.78 -2.81 8.48
C ASN A 104 15.64 -1.82 7.67
N LYS A 105 15.45 -1.78 6.35
CA LYS A 105 16.18 -0.86 5.46
C LYS A 105 15.75 0.60 5.64
N HIS A 106 14.48 0.82 6.03
CA HIS A 106 13.88 2.15 6.14
C HIS A 106 13.22 2.37 7.52
N PRO A 107 13.99 2.35 8.63
CA PRO A 107 13.45 2.32 10.00
C PRO A 107 12.66 3.58 10.39
N SER A 108 12.76 4.66 9.62
CA SER A 108 12.01 5.92 9.85
C SER A 108 10.77 6.07 8.95
N MET A 109 10.45 5.05 8.15
CA MET A 109 9.20 4.96 7.38
C MET A 109 8.25 4.02 8.08
N PHE A 110 6.99 4.38 8.17
CA PHE A 110 5.93 3.48 8.61
C PHE A 110 5.38 2.69 7.41
N PHE A 111 5.11 1.42 7.65
CA PHE A 111 4.56 0.52 6.63
C PHE A 111 3.27 -0.11 7.12
N SER A 112 2.25 -0.10 6.29
CA SER A 112 1.10 -0.98 6.41
C SER A 112 1.09 -1.99 5.26
N LEU A 113 0.47 -3.14 5.49
CA LEU A 113 0.33 -4.21 4.49
C LEU A 113 -1.09 -4.22 3.96
N ALA A 114 -1.28 -3.99 2.66
CA ALA A 114 -2.58 -4.19 2.03
C ALA A 114 -2.75 -5.63 1.53
N GLN A 115 -3.87 -6.25 1.93
CA GLN A 115 -4.33 -7.57 1.48
C GLN A 115 -5.69 -7.44 0.81
N SER A 116 -6.00 -8.33 -0.15
CA SER A 116 -7.21 -8.19 -0.95
C SER A 116 -8.29 -9.21 -0.61
N LEU A 117 -9.54 -8.74 -0.65
CA LEU A 117 -10.80 -9.51 -0.70
C LEU A 117 -11.57 -9.27 -2.01
N GLU A 118 -10.90 -8.83 -3.06
CA GLU A 118 -11.53 -8.59 -4.35
C GLU A 118 -11.74 -9.91 -5.11
N PRO A 119 -12.98 -10.25 -5.49
CA PRO A 119 -13.26 -11.51 -6.19
C PRO A 119 -12.67 -11.59 -7.60
N VAL A 120 -12.34 -10.43 -8.18
CA VAL A 120 -11.73 -10.34 -9.53
C VAL A 120 -10.29 -10.82 -9.55
N LEU A 121 -9.61 -10.79 -8.41
CA LEU A 121 -8.25 -11.34 -8.30
C LEU A 121 -8.31 -12.87 -8.17
N GLY A 122 -7.32 -13.55 -8.74
CA GLY A 122 -7.22 -15.00 -8.62
C GLY A 122 -7.06 -15.47 -7.16
N PRO A 123 -7.39 -16.75 -6.89
CA PRO A 123 -7.38 -17.29 -5.51
C PRO A 123 -6.00 -17.28 -4.84
N GLU A 124 -4.92 -17.10 -5.60
CA GLU A 124 -3.56 -16.93 -5.09
C GLU A 124 -3.27 -15.49 -4.60
N ASN A 125 -4.11 -14.52 -4.98
CA ASN A 125 -3.93 -13.09 -4.73
C ASN A 125 -5.04 -12.47 -3.87
N SER A 126 -6.14 -13.18 -3.62
CA SER A 126 -7.28 -12.69 -2.85
C SER A 126 -7.80 -13.74 -1.88
N TYR A 127 -8.17 -13.30 -0.70
CA TYR A 127 -8.84 -14.14 0.31
C TYR A 127 -10.35 -14.27 0.11
N PHE A 128 -10.94 -13.63 -0.91
CA PHE A 128 -12.38 -13.69 -1.16
C PHE A 128 -12.91 -15.13 -1.28
N HIS A 129 -12.14 -15.99 -1.91
CA HIS A 129 -12.50 -17.41 -2.15
C HIS A 129 -12.10 -18.34 -0.99
N GLN A 130 -11.64 -17.80 0.13
CA GLN A 130 -11.21 -18.57 1.30
C GLN A 130 -12.27 -18.49 2.39
N SER A 131 -12.27 -19.49 3.29
CA SER A 131 -13.14 -19.40 4.47
C SER A 131 -12.67 -18.30 5.45
N PRO A 132 -13.60 -17.75 6.26
CA PRO A 132 -13.24 -16.77 7.29
C PRO A 132 -12.16 -17.26 8.26
N ALA A 133 -12.15 -18.53 8.58
CA ALA A 133 -11.13 -19.11 9.44
C ALA A 133 -9.73 -19.03 8.81
N VAL A 134 -9.61 -19.27 7.50
CA VAL A 134 -8.35 -19.16 6.75
C VAL A 134 -7.92 -17.70 6.68
N PHE A 135 -8.83 -16.80 6.33
CA PHE A 135 -8.57 -15.36 6.29
C PHE A 135 -8.08 -14.83 7.65
N ASN A 136 -8.86 -15.05 8.71
CA ASN A 136 -8.52 -14.57 10.05
C ASN A 136 -7.18 -15.11 10.55
N LYS A 137 -6.90 -16.40 10.33
CA LYS A 137 -5.63 -17.01 10.69
C LYS A 137 -4.46 -16.40 9.92
N ALA A 138 -4.64 -16.10 8.64
CA ALA A 138 -3.62 -15.46 7.82
C ALA A 138 -3.34 -14.02 8.28
N MET A 139 -4.38 -13.22 8.54
CA MET A 139 -4.26 -11.84 9.04
C MET A 139 -3.58 -11.81 10.41
N GLN A 140 -4.01 -12.66 11.35
CA GLN A 140 -3.37 -12.77 12.66
C GLN A 140 -1.89 -13.16 12.56
N ARG A 141 -1.56 -14.10 11.67
CA ARG A 141 -0.17 -14.51 11.44
C ARG A 141 0.67 -13.36 10.87
N LEU A 142 0.14 -12.66 9.87
CA LEU A 142 0.84 -11.52 9.25
C LEU A 142 1.05 -10.42 10.29
N ASP A 143 0.01 -10.04 11.04
CA ASP A 143 0.09 -9.02 12.08
C ASP A 143 1.16 -9.40 13.12
N THR A 144 1.07 -10.60 13.71
CA THR A 144 2.04 -11.08 14.71
C THR A 144 3.47 -11.10 14.19
N GLN A 145 3.67 -11.53 12.93
CA GLN A 145 5.01 -11.66 12.35
C GLN A 145 5.58 -10.34 11.84
N LEU A 146 4.76 -9.32 11.60
CA LEU A 146 5.21 -8.00 11.14
C LEU A 146 5.30 -6.98 12.28
N GLN A 147 4.82 -7.31 13.49
CA GLN A 147 4.93 -6.42 14.65
C GLN A 147 6.35 -5.88 14.81
N ASP A 148 6.50 -4.57 14.63
CA ASP A 148 7.72 -3.81 14.81
C ASP A 148 7.35 -2.33 15.02
N HIS A 149 8.30 -1.51 15.48
CA HIS A 149 8.10 -0.08 15.78
C HIS A 149 7.62 0.75 14.59
N ASN A 150 7.83 0.29 13.37
CA ASN A 150 7.45 0.97 12.13
C ASN A 150 6.44 0.18 11.28
N PHE A 151 5.70 -0.75 11.89
CA PHE A 151 4.55 -1.41 11.26
C PHE A 151 3.24 -0.79 11.75
N SER A 152 2.43 -0.25 10.84
CA SER A 152 1.16 0.43 11.16
C SER A 152 -0.05 -0.50 11.16
N GLY A 153 0.09 -1.73 10.66
CA GLY A 153 -1.01 -2.70 10.63
C GLY A 153 -1.38 -3.20 9.23
N ILE A 154 -2.54 -3.86 9.13
CA ILE A 154 -3.03 -4.46 7.88
C ILE A 154 -4.23 -3.65 7.37
N VAL A 155 -4.22 -3.37 6.08
CA VAL A 155 -5.32 -2.73 5.33
C VAL A 155 -6.00 -3.77 4.46
N ILE A 156 -7.33 -3.80 4.43
CA ILE A 156 -8.10 -4.72 3.60
C ILE A 156 -8.70 -3.96 2.41
N GLN A 157 -8.36 -4.40 1.24
CA GLN A 157 -8.89 -3.97 -0.05
C GLN A 157 -9.93 -5.00 -0.52
N SER A 158 -11.16 -4.68 -0.93
CA SER A 158 -11.83 -3.39 -0.80
C SER A 158 -12.90 -3.47 0.31
N TRP A 159 -13.39 -2.32 0.80
CA TRP A 159 -14.47 -2.30 1.82
C TRP A 159 -15.76 -2.96 1.31
N GLN A 160 -16.15 -2.68 0.08
CA GLN A 160 -17.37 -3.26 -0.50
C GLN A 160 -17.30 -4.79 -0.60
N ASP A 161 -16.15 -5.32 -1.01
CA ASP A 161 -15.95 -6.76 -1.11
C ASP A 161 -15.81 -7.40 0.27
N PHE A 162 -15.27 -6.70 1.26
CA PHE A 162 -15.24 -7.14 2.66
C PHE A 162 -16.65 -7.27 3.24
N GLU A 163 -17.53 -6.30 3.00
CA GLU A 163 -18.93 -6.37 3.42
C GLU A 163 -19.65 -7.55 2.76
N LYS A 164 -19.45 -7.74 1.45
CA LYS A 164 -20.01 -8.87 0.70
C LYS A 164 -19.48 -10.20 1.25
N TYR A 165 -18.16 -10.30 1.45
CA TYR A 165 -17.52 -11.50 2.01
C TYR A 165 -18.09 -11.86 3.39
N ARG A 166 -18.26 -10.87 4.27
CA ARG A 166 -18.90 -11.07 5.59
C ARG A 166 -20.32 -11.59 5.45
N TYR A 167 -21.12 -10.97 4.60
CA TYR A 167 -22.51 -11.37 4.38
C TYR A 167 -22.61 -12.81 3.85
N GLU A 168 -21.85 -13.15 2.83
CA GLU A 168 -21.84 -14.49 2.21
C GLU A 168 -21.36 -15.58 3.17
N ASN A 169 -20.53 -15.25 4.16
CA ASN A 169 -20.00 -16.18 5.14
C ASN A 169 -20.67 -16.07 6.52
N SER A 170 -21.73 -15.26 6.66
CA SER A 170 -22.51 -15.08 7.91
C SER A 170 -21.63 -14.74 9.14
N ILE A 171 -20.65 -13.84 8.95
CA ILE A 171 -19.73 -13.39 10.03
C ILE A 171 -20.27 -12.12 10.70
#